data_6ba2cd919ccc7797c62bfe17c195359d
#
_entry.id   6ba2cd919ccc7797c62bfe17c195359d
#
_cell.length_a   1.000
_cell.length_b   1.000
_cell.length_c   1.000
_cell.angle_alpha   90.00
_cell.angle_beta   90.00
_cell.angle_gamma   90.00
#
_symmetry.space_group_name_H-M   'P 1'
#
loop_
_entity.id
_entity.type
_entity.pdbx_description
1 polymer ?
#
loop_
_entity_poly.entity_id
_entity_poly.type
_entity_poly.pdbx_seq_one_letter_code
_entity_poly.pdbx_strand_id
1 'polypeptide(L)'
;MKIRLVQYRDIIDCMRFDGSYHNADVNVYDSVIRKHSQHQLSHFCSEIFSTGRNKRTYTTPDFGYPYLSNSDVIAADPFMSCKYCSRKYDFDDKAVLREGMILTGRVGAIGQTSLVPSYFEKAKAMGSDNIIRIVIKPEYRKGFIYAYLSSKIGRLSFWKYATGGVQPFITETMVGLLPIPQFSQAFQKEIDNLIQKSITLRENAFNKLKETQNLILSELSVNISKRNFGKVSISDILQSHNSRFEANFHISEGADIERYL
;
A
#
# COMPACT_ATOMS: atom_id res chain seq x y z
N MET A 1 -15.71 28.46 -4.83
CA MET A 1 -15.02 28.68 -3.53
C MET A 1 -15.97 28.20 -2.43
N LYS A 2 -15.55 27.27 -1.56
CA LYS A 2 -16.36 26.84 -0.40
C LYS A 2 -16.09 27.83 0.75
N ILE A 3 -17.13 28.42 1.32
CA ILE A 3 -17.03 29.31 2.48
C ILE A 3 -17.79 28.68 3.63
N ARG A 4 -17.16 28.60 4.79
CA ARG A 4 -17.79 28.18 6.05
C ARG A 4 -17.42 29.12 7.15
N LEU A 5 -18.40 29.50 7.94
CA LEU A 5 -18.20 30.22 9.20
C LEU A 5 -17.80 29.20 10.27
N VAL A 6 -16.68 29.43 10.95
CA VAL A 6 -16.16 28.62 12.03
C VAL A 6 -16.21 29.42 13.31
N GLN A 7 -16.79 28.86 14.36
CA GLN A 7 -16.83 29.52 15.65
C GLN A 7 -15.46 29.39 16.34
N TYR A 8 -15.08 30.38 17.12
CA TYR A 8 -13.84 30.37 17.90
C TYR A 8 -13.70 29.11 18.77
N ARG A 9 -14.80 28.65 19.36
CA ARG A 9 -14.86 27.39 20.13
C ARG A 9 -14.41 26.20 19.32
N ASP A 10 -14.84 26.05 18.07
CA ASP A 10 -14.48 24.93 17.21
C ASP A 10 -12.97 24.90 16.91
N ILE A 11 -12.33 26.08 16.85
CA ILE A 11 -10.89 26.20 16.67
C ILE A 11 -10.14 25.77 17.92
N ILE A 12 -10.57 26.22 19.09
CA ILE A 12 -9.94 25.88 20.37
C ILE A 12 -10.06 24.38 20.66
N ASP A 13 -11.23 23.78 20.39
CA ASP A 13 -11.46 22.35 20.64
C ASP A 13 -10.56 21.43 19.79
N CYS A 14 -10.19 21.85 18.57
CA CYS A 14 -9.34 21.03 17.69
C CYS A 14 -7.91 21.57 17.52
N MET A 15 -7.61 22.77 18.03
CA MET A 15 -6.33 23.49 17.86
C MET A 15 -5.86 23.58 16.40
N ARG A 16 -6.81 23.69 15.45
CA ARG A 16 -6.56 23.75 14.00
C ARG A 16 -7.13 25.04 13.44
N PHE A 17 -6.29 25.82 12.72
CA PHE A 17 -6.66 27.08 12.07
C PHE A 17 -6.80 26.95 10.55
N ASP A 18 -6.46 25.81 9.98
CA ASP A 18 -6.44 25.65 8.52
C ASP A 18 -7.82 25.42 7.92
N GLY A 19 -8.09 26.11 6.80
CA GLY A 19 -9.36 26.02 6.09
C GLY A 19 -9.65 24.63 5.52
N SER A 20 -8.63 23.82 5.24
CA SER A 20 -8.80 22.46 4.74
C SER A 20 -9.48 21.55 5.77
N TYR A 21 -9.15 21.70 7.04
CA TYR A 21 -9.78 20.97 8.14
C TYR A 21 -11.25 21.38 8.31
N HIS A 22 -11.51 22.69 8.40
CA HIS A 22 -12.85 23.21 8.70
C HIS A 22 -13.81 23.11 7.52
N ASN A 23 -13.32 23.11 6.27
CA ASN A 23 -14.10 22.95 5.04
C ASN A 23 -14.06 21.55 4.44
N ALA A 24 -13.53 20.54 5.16
CA ALA A 24 -13.44 19.18 4.68
C ALA A 24 -14.84 18.63 4.33
N ASP A 25 -14.93 17.89 3.23
CA ASP A 25 -16.19 17.31 2.74
C ASP A 25 -16.81 16.33 3.77
N VAL A 26 -15.98 15.67 4.57
CA VAL A 26 -16.44 14.78 5.64
C VAL A 26 -17.23 15.50 6.73
N ASN A 27 -17.07 16.82 6.88
CA ASN A 27 -17.76 17.56 7.92
C ASN A 27 -19.30 17.55 7.76
N VAL A 28 -19.80 17.26 6.56
CA VAL A 28 -21.24 17.01 6.33
C VAL A 28 -21.73 15.79 7.12
N TYR A 29 -20.86 14.80 7.32
CA TYR A 29 -21.15 13.57 8.05
C TYR A 29 -20.65 13.60 9.50
N ASP A 30 -19.97 14.68 9.92
CA ASP A 30 -19.27 14.75 11.21
C ASP A 30 -20.20 14.51 12.41
N SER A 31 -21.41 15.06 12.38
CA SER A 31 -22.42 14.87 13.44
C SER A 31 -22.87 13.40 13.54
N VAL A 32 -23.04 12.74 12.41
CA VAL A 32 -23.43 11.32 12.36
C VAL A 32 -22.27 10.43 12.82
N ILE A 33 -21.06 10.69 12.34
CA ILE A 33 -19.88 9.93 12.73
C ILE A 33 -19.67 10.05 14.24
N ARG A 34 -19.67 11.28 14.78
CA ARG A 34 -19.47 11.53 16.22
C ARG A 34 -20.55 10.90 17.09
N LYS A 35 -21.80 10.89 16.63
CA LYS A 35 -22.90 10.23 17.34
C LYS A 35 -22.66 8.73 17.54
N HIS A 36 -21.97 8.09 16.60
CA HIS A 36 -21.65 6.68 16.64
C HIS A 36 -20.20 6.38 17.05
N SER A 37 -19.34 7.39 17.21
CA SER A 37 -17.93 7.22 17.55
C SER A 37 -17.68 7.63 18.99
N GLN A 38 -17.41 6.62 19.83
CA GLN A 38 -17.01 6.85 21.23
C GLN A 38 -15.49 6.97 21.36
N HIS A 39 -14.75 6.39 20.42
CA HIS A 39 -13.29 6.31 20.45
C HIS A 39 -12.66 6.66 19.12
N GLN A 40 -11.41 7.11 19.19
CA GLN A 40 -10.53 7.33 18.03
C GLN A 40 -9.84 6.03 17.63
N LEU A 41 -9.27 5.99 16.41
CA LEU A 41 -8.57 4.82 15.89
C LEU A 41 -7.47 4.32 16.80
N SER A 42 -6.71 5.23 17.45
CA SER A 42 -5.65 4.86 18.42
C SER A 42 -6.11 3.95 19.55
N HIS A 43 -7.39 4.06 19.97
CA HIS A 43 -7.95 3.16 20.99
C HIS A 43 -7.97 1.70 20.54
N PHE A 44 -8.23 1.46 19.27
CA PHE A 44 -8.37 0.12 18.67
C PHE A 44 -7.03 -0.48 18.23
N CYS A 45 -5.96 0.31 18.22
CA CYS A 45 -4.65 -0.09 17.74
C CYS A 45 -3.73 -0.47 18.89
N SER A 46 -2.92 -1.51 18.67
CA SER A 46 -1.73 -1.75 19.47
C SER A 46 -0.60 -0.82 19.08
N GLU A 47 -0.51 -0.49 17.77
CA GLU A 47 0.52 0.39 17.24
C GLU A 47 0.06 1.07 15.94
N ILE A 48 0.50 2.32 15.73
CA ILE A 48 0.41 3.04 14.47
C ILE A 48 1.80 3.63 14.22
N PHE A 49 2.48 3.18 13.17
CA PHE A 49 3.87 3.54 12.94
C PHE A 49 4.24 3.61 11.47
N SER A 50 5.33 4.31 11.17
CA SER A 50 6.09 4.19 9.94
C SER A 50 7.54 3.86 10.25
N THR A 51 8.28 3.37 9.26
CA THR A 51 9.71 3.09 9.40
C THR A 51 10.54 4.34 9.13
N GLY A 52 11.77 4.37 9.63
CA GLY A 52 12.73 5.43 9.33
C GLY A 52 13.14 5.43 7.85
N ARG A 53 13.63 6.58 7.40
CA ARG A 53 14.22 6.71 6.06
C ARG A 53 15.67 6.21 6.10
N ASN A 54 15.92 5.01 5.57
CA ASN A 54 17.24 4.41 5.49
C ASN A 54 17.79 4.45 4.05
N LYS A 55 19.12 4.41 3.91
CA LYS A 55 19.77 4.14 2.63
C LYS A 55 19.36 2.74 2.15
N ARG A 56 19.12 2.58 0.85
CA ARG A 56 18.66 1.33 0.26
C ARG A 56 19.62 0.88 -0.82
N THR A 57 20.01 -0.38 -0.75
CA THR A 57 20.84 -1.05 -1.75
C THR A 57 19.94 -1.94 -2.57
N TYR A 58 19.53 -1.47 -3.74
CA TYR A 58 18.66 -2.23 -4.63
C TYR A 58 19.44 -3.36 -5.29
N THR A 59 18.77 -4.50 -5.45
CA THR A 59 19.34 -5.73 -6.00
C THR A 59 18.28 -6.51 -6.80
N THR A 60 18.65 -7.67 -7.32
CA THR A 60 17.71 -8.58 -8.00
C THR A 60 16.87 -9.39 -6.98
N PRO A 61 15.74 -9.98 -7.40
CA PRO A 61 14.89 -10.82 -6.54
C PRO A 61 15.65 -11.95 -5.81
N ASP A 62 16.69 -12.51 -6.45
CA ASP A 62 17.45 -13.63 -5.89
C ASP A 62 18.22 -13.25 -4.62
N PHE A 63 18.65 -11.99 -4.51
CA PHE A 63 19.45 -11.46 -3.40
C PHE A 63 18.70 -10.45 -2.52
N GLY A 64 17.45 -10.16 -2.86
CA GLY A 64 16.65 -9.14 -2.17
C GLY A 64 15.34 -9.64 -1.60
N TYR A 65 14.75 -8.81 -0.74
CA TYR A 65 13.34 -8.90 -0.37
C TYR A 65 12.53 -7.83 -1.12
N PRO A 66 11.27 -8.12 -1.49
CA PRO A 66 10.40 -7.11 -2.11
C PRO A 66 10.32 -5.85 -1.25
N TYR A 67 10.46 -4.68 -1.88
CA TYR A 67 10.34 -3.38 -1.24
C TYR A 67 9.20 -2.60 -1.89
N LEU A 68 8.08 -2.50 -1.19
CA LEU A 68 6.82 -2.00 -1.70
C LEU A 68 6.66 -0.51 -1.40
N SER A 69 6.31 0.25 -2.43
CA SER A 69 5.84 1.64 -2.34
C SER A 69 4.33 1.70 -2.09
N ASN A 70 3.80 2.92 -1.92
CA ASN A 70 2.36 3.15 -1.80
C ASN A 70 1.56 2.61 -3.01
N SER A 71 2.11 2.73 -4.22
CA SER A 71 1.46 2.24 -5.44
C SER A 71 1.49 0.72 -5.53
N ASP A 72 2.58 0.08 -5.08
CA ASP A 72 2.72 -1.37 -5.16
C ASP A 72 1.71 -2.07 -4.23
N VAL A 73 1.52 -1.58 -2.98
CA VAL A 73 0.62 -2.22 -2.01
C VAL A 73 -0.87 -2.20 -2.41
N ILE A 74 -1.26 -1.35 -3.35
CA ILE A 74 -2.63 -1.27 -3.88
C ILE A 74 -2.77 -1.90 -5.28
N ALA A 75 -1.67 -2.33 -5.90
CA ALA A 75 -1.66 -2.96 -7.21
C ALA A 75 -2.32 -4.35 -7.19
N ALA A 76 -2.80 -4.80 -8.35
CA ALA A 76 -3.34 -6.15 -8.52
C ALA A 76 -2.26 -7.23 -8.29
N ASP A 77 -1.05 -7.01 -8.82
CA ASP A 77 0.16 -7.76 -8.50
C ASP A 77 1.18 -6.81 -7.87
N PRO A 78 1.32 -6.83 -6.53
CA PRO A 78 2.24 -5.96 -5.80
C PRO A 78 3.72 -6.21 -6.10
N PHE A 79 4.05 -7.38 -6.62
CA PHE A 79 5.45 -7.80 -6.86
C PHE A 79 5.89 -7.62 -8.31
N MET A 80 4.98 -7.31 -9.21
CA MET A 80 5.26 -7.20 -10.66
C MET A 80 6.32 -6.14 -10.97
N SER A 81 6.24 -4.97 -10.34
CA SER A 81 7.13 -3.84 -10.61
C SER A 81 7.88 -3.32 -9.37
N CYS A 82 7.76 -4.01 -8.24
CA CYS A 82 8.41 -3.58 -7.01
C CYS A 82 9.93 -3.68 -7.11
N LYS A 83 10.61 -2.84 -6.32
CA LYS A 83 12.05 -2.95 -6.14
C LYS A 83 12.39 -4.04 -5.13
N TYR A 84 13.62 -4.51 -5.16
CA TYR A 84 14.13 -5.47 -4.19
C TYR A 84 15.30 -4.85 -3.43
N CYS A 85 15.23 -4.87 -2.09
CA CYS A 85 16.30 -4.41 -1.22
C CYS A 85 17.16 -5.57 -0.73
N SER A 86 18.45 -5.35 -0.60
CA SER A 86 19.43 -6.37 -0.22
C SER A 86 19.07 -7.05 1.10
N ARG A 87 19.03 -8.39 1.10
CA ARG A 87 18.81 -9.19 2.32
C ARG A 87 19.93 -8.98 3.34
N LYS A 88 21.13 -8.69 2.88
CA LYS A 88 22.33 -8.59 3.71
C LYS A 88 22.46 -7.21 4.37
N TYR A 89 22.12 -6.14 3.66
CA TYR A 89 22.43 -4.78 4.09
C TYR A 89 21.22 -3.97 4.52
N ASP A 90 20.04 -4.25 4.00
CA ASP A 90 18.88 -3.37 4.13
C ASP A 90 17.68 -4.06 4.80
N PHE A 91 17.83 -5.29 5.29
CA PHE A 91 16.74 -5.97 5.97
C PHE A 91 16.41 -5.28 7.29
N ASP A 92 15.18 -4.82 7.40
CA ASP A 92 14.61 -4.23 8.61
C ASP A 92 13.32 -4.99 8.96
N ASP A 93 13.33 -5.72 10.04
CA ASP A 93 12.17 -6.52 10.51
C ASP A 93 10.95 -5.63 10.79
N LYS A 94 11.14 -4.39 11.26
CA LYS A 94 10.04 -3.42 11.43
C LYS A 94 9.41 -2.99 10.11
N ALA A 95 10.17 -3.03 9.01
CA ALA A 95 9.65 -2.69 7.70
C ALA A 95 8.81 -3.82 7.08
N VAL A 96 8.92 -5.05 7.59
CA VAL A 96 8.15 -6.20 7.08
C VAL A 96 6.65 -5.96 7.26
N LEU A 97 5.92 -6.13 6.17
CA LEU A 97 4.46 -6.01 6.14
C LEU A 97 3.85 -7.33 6.61
N ARG A 98 3.33 -7.34 7.84
CA ARG A 98 2.76 -8.54 8.47
C ARG A 98 1.29 -8.69 8.16
N GLU A 99 0.81 -9.92 8.08
CA GLU A 99 -0.59 -10.24 7.80
C GLU A 99 -1.56 -9.51 8.75
N GLY A 100 -2.56 -8.90 8.16
CA GLY A 100 -3.62 -8.18 8.88
C GLY A 100 -3.28 -6.75 9.30
N MET A 101 -2.08 -6.23 9.00
CA MET A 101 -1.81 -4.80 9.10
C MET A 101 -2.69 -4.03 8.10
N ILE A 102 -3.22 -2.88 8.52
CA ILE A 102 -3.86 -1.93 7.61
C ILE A 102 -2.81 -0.90 7.23
N LEU A 103 -2.64 -0.68 5.92
CA LEU A 103 -1.68 0.26 5.37
C LEU A 103 -2.37 1.48 4.82
N THR A 104 -1.73 2.64 4.94
CA THR A 104 -2.14 3.87 4.24
C THR A 104 -0.92 4.70 3.86
N GLY A 105 -1.04 5.49 2.80
CA GLY A 105 0.04 6.38 2.38
C GLY A 105 0.18 7.59 3.30
N ARG A 106 1.42 7.91 3.66
CA ARG A 106 1.77 9.12 4.41
C ARG A 106 1.71 10.36 3.52
N VAL A 107 2.13 10.22 2.27
CA VAL A 107 2.19 11.27 1.25
C VAL A 107 1.65 10.70 -0.06
N GLY A 108 0.94 11.50 -0.85
CA GLY A 108 0.42 11.14 -2.17
C GLY A 108 -0.82 10.25 -2.12
N ALA A 109 -0.74 9.06 -1.53
CA ALA A 109 -1.83 8.09 -1.44
C ALA A 109 -2.61 8.16 -0.11
N ILE A 110 -2.81 9.36 0.42
CA ILE A 110 -3.52 9.58 1.69
C ILE A 110 -4.93 9.00 1.62
N GLY A 111 -5.29 8.18 2.62
CA GLY A 111 -6.61 7.56 2.73
C GLY A 111 -6.88 6.43 1.72
N GLN A 112 -5.92 6.10 0.86
CA GLN A 112 -5.93 4.82 0.17
C GLN A 112 -5.40 3.77 1.14
N THR A 113 -6.27 2.82 1.50
CA THR A 113 -5.94 1.79 2.47
C THR A 113 -5.85 0.42 1.82
N SER A 114 -4.93 -0.41 2.32
CA SER A 114 -4.79 -1.81 1.96
C SER A 114 -4.70 -2.66 3.20
N LEU A 115 -5.32 -3.84 3.20
CA LEU A 115 -5.17 -4.84 4.25
C LEU A 115 -4.16 -5.88 3.79
N VAL A 116 -3.08 -6.07 4.56
CA VAL A 116 -1.95 -6.93 4.21
C VAL A 116 -2.38 -8.40 4.16
N PRO A 117 -2.26 -9.06 3.00
CA PRO A 117 -2.51 -10.48 2.86
C PRO A 117 -1.31 -11.31 3.34
N SER A 118 -1.54 -12.62 3.58
CA SER A 118 -0.52 -13.52 4.13
C SER A 118 0.74 -13.64 3.26
N TYR A 119 0.61 -13.53 1.95
CA TYR A 119 1.75 -13.69 1.04
C TYR A 119 2.77 -12.54 1.11
N PHE A 120 2.42 -11.36 1.64
CA PHE A 120 3.40 -10.30 1.88
C PHE A 120 4.39 -10.71 2.97
N GLU A 121 3.87 -11.23 4.08
CA GLU A 121 4.70 -11.69 5.19
C GLU A 121 5.56 -12.89 4.81
N LYS A 122 4.98 -13.88 4.10
CA LYS A 122 5.70 -15.04 3.56
C LYS A 122 6.86 -14.65 2.65
N ALA A 123 6.68 -13.61 1.83
CA ALA A 123 7.73 -13.05 0.98
C ALA A 123 8.71 -12.14 1.73
N LYS A 124 8.49 -11.87 3.03
CA LYS A 124 9.21 -10.85 3.80
C LYS A 124 9.21 -9.50 3.10
N ALA A 125 8.08 -9.14 2.49
CA ALA A 125 7.94 -7.87 1.77
C ALA A 125 8.05 -6.71 2.76
N MET A 126 8.94 -5.78 2.48
CA MET A 126 9.16 -4.58 3.28
C MET A 126 8.39 -3.41 2.66
N GLY A 127 7.72 -2.64 3.51
CA GLY A 127 7.04 -1.41 3.08
C GLY A 127 7.92 -0.18 3.24
N SER A 128 7.78 0.77 2.33
CA SER A 128 8.54 2.02 2.37
C SER A 128 8.24 2.87 3.62
N ASP A 129 9.11 3.84 3.90
CA ASP A 129 8.95 4.87 4.94
C ASP A 129 7.74 5.79 4.73
N ASN A 130 7.20 5.83 3.51
CA ASN A 130 5.97 6.58 3.19
C ASN A 130 4.68 5.77 3.43
N ILE A 131 4.77 4.57 3.97
CA ILE A 131 3.61 3.77 4.36
C ILE A 131 3.44 3.84 5.88
N ILE A 132 2.27 4.25 6.34
CA ILE A 132 1.84 4.13 7.74
C ILE A 132 1.19 2.76 7.91
N ARG A 133 1.60 2.06 8.94
CA ARG A 133 1.13 0.73 9.36
C ARG A 133 0.25 0.89 10.57
N ILE A 134 -0.94 0.31 10.52
CA ILE A 134 -1.94 0.34 11.58
C ILE A 134 -2.16 -1.09 12.03
N VAL A 135 -1.80 -1.41 13.27
CA VAL A 135 -1.93 -2.73 13.87
C VAL A 135 -3.12 -2.72 14.82
N ILE A 136 -4.16 -3.43 14.45
CA ILE A 136 -5.38 -3.52 15.28
C ILE A 136 -5.17 -4.56 16.37
N LYS A 137 -5.59 -4.24 17.60
CA LYS A 137 -5.57 -5.16 18.73
C LYS A 137 -6.46 -6.38 18.47
N PRO A 138 -6.07 -7.57 18.94
CA PRO A 138 -6.75 -8.84 18.61
C PRO A 138 -8.22 -8.92 19.07
N GLU A 139 -8.59 -8.16 20.10
CA GLU A 139 -9.98 -8.11 20.59
C GLU A 139 -10.94 -7.36 19.67
N TYR A 140 -10.45 -6.61 18.67
CA TYR A 140 -11.26 -5.84 17.74
C TYR A 140 -11.32 -6.48 16.35
N ARG A 141 -12.39 -6.20 15.62
CA ARG A 141 -12.63 -6.69 14.26
C ARG A 141 -11.85 -5.88 13.22
N LYS A 142 -10.64 -6.34 12.89
CA LYS A 142 -9.76 -5.63 11.93
C LYS A 142 -10.38 -5.41 10.56
N GLY A 143 -11.15 -6.38 10.05
CA GLY A 143 -11.82 -6.25 8.76
C GLY A 143 -12.92 -5.19 8.78
N PHE A 144 -13.66 -5.04 9.88
CA PHE A 144 -14.62 -3.95 10.04
C PHE A 144 -13.93 -2.59 10.02
N ILE A 145 -12.84 -2.42 10.79
CA ILE A 145 -12.08 -1.16 10.84
C ILE A 145 -11.51 -0.85 9.46
N TYR A 146 -10.94 -1.83 8.78
CA TYR A 146 -10.44 -1.68 7.40
C TYR A 146 -11.58 -1.26 6.44
N ALA A 147 -12.75 -1.91 6.49
CA ALA A 147 -13.88 -1.57 5.65
C ALA A 147 -14.34 -0.12 5.85
N TYR A 148 -14.39 0.34 7.09
CA TYR A 148 -14.69 1.74 7.39
C TYR A 148 -13.63 2.69 6.83
N LEU A 149 -12.35 2.45 7.12
CA LEU A 149 -11.26 3.31 6.66
C LEU A 149 -11.15 3.37 5.13
N SER A 150 -11.44 2.27 4.43
CA SER A 150 -11.44 2.20 2.97
C SER A 150 -12.70 2.78 2.32
N SER A 151 -13.77 3.02 3.10
CA SER A 151 -14.99 3.62 2.61
C SER A 151 -14.78 5.08 2.18
N LYS A 152 -15.75 5.64 1.42
CA LYS A 152 -15.72 7.06 1.04
C LYS A 152 -15.60 7.98 2.26
N ILE A 153 -16.33 7.67 3.34
CA ILE A 153 -16.32 8.47 4.57
C ILE A 153 -14.95 8.37 5.26
N GLY A 154 -14.42 7.17 5.41
CA GLY A 154 -13.09 6.95 5.99
C GLY A 154 -12.00 7.71 5.22
N ARG A 155 -11.99 7.58 3.89
CA ARG A 155 -11.04 8.32 3.02
C ARG A 155 -11.13 9.83 3.18
N LEU A 156 -12.34 10.38 3.23
CA LEU A 156 -12.54 11.81 3.47
C LEU A 156 -12.08 12.23 4.88
N SER A 157 -12.20 11.34 5.87
CA SER A 157 -11.68 11.58 7.22
C SER A 157 -10.16 11.70 7.22
N PHE A 158 -9.42 10.84 6.50
CA PHE A 158 -7.97 11.00 6.34
C PHE A 158 -7.61 12.38 5.78
N TRP A 159 -8.30 12.83 4.73
CA TRP A 159 -8.05 14.14 4.11
C TRP A 159 -8.36 15.30 5.03
N LYS A 160 -9.35 15.19 5.92
CA LYS A 160 -9.64 16.21 6.95
C LYS A 160 -8.44 16.41 7.87
N TYR A 161 -7.77 15.32 8.27
CA TYR A 161 -6.64 15.38 9.20
C TYR A 161 -5.30 15.62 8.51
N ALA A 162 -5.21 15.47 7.20
CA ALA A 162 -4.00 15.78 6.44
C ALA A 162 -3.64 17.26 6.54
N THR A 163 -2.36 17.58 6.40
CA THR A 163 -1.80 18.94 6.41
C THR A 163 -0.86 19.14 5.22
N GLY A 164 -0.43 20.38 4.98
CA GLY A 164 0.45 20.75 3.89
C GLY A 164 -0.30 21.35 2.69
N GLY A 165 0.21 22.48 2.18
CA GLY A 165 -0.46 23.22 1.09
C GLY A 165 -0.14 22.67 -0.29
N VAL A 166 1.15 22.43 -0.60
CA VAL A 166 1.59 21.98 -1.94
C VAL A 166 1.59 20.46 -2.02
N GLN A 167 2.12 19.80 -1.00
CA GLN A 167 2.14 18.34 -0.90
C GLN A 167 1.52 17.91 0.42
N PRO A 168 0.23 17.57 0.42
CA PRO A 168 -0.45 17.10 1.62
C PRO A 168 0.21 15.84 2.19
N PHE A 169 0.31 15.79 3.52
CA PHE A 169 0.81 14.63 4.25
C PHE A 169 -0.02 14.38 5.51
N ILE A 170 0.06 13.15 6.00
CA ILE A 170 -0.55 12.74 7.26
C ILE A 170 0.48 12.02 8.12
N THR A 171 0.41 12.19 9.44
CA THR A 171 1.29 11.50 10.40
C THR A 171 0.56 10.40 11.13
N GLU A 172 1.31 9.56 11.81
CA GLU A 172 0.81 8.45 12.64
C GLU A 172 -0.15 8.97 13.72
N THR A 173 0.21 10.08 14.37
CA THR A 173 -0.63 10.73 15.38
C THR A 173 -1.96 11.21 14.78
N MET A 174 -1.92 11.83 13.59
CA MET A 174 -3.13 12.29 12.90
C MET A 174 -4.03 11.13 12.48
N VAL A 175 -3.45 10.03 12.04
CA VAL A 175 -4.18 8.79 11.73
C VAL A 175 -4.85 8.25 12.99
N GLY A 176 -4.17 8.29 14.13
CA GLY A 176 -4.71 7.86 15.42
C GLY A 176 -5.95 8.65 15.87
N LEU A 177 -6.11 9.89 15.42
CA LEU A 177 -7.26 10.76 15.77
C LEU A 177 -8.53 10.46 14.97
N LEU A 178 -8.49 9.61 13.95
CA LEU A 178 -9.65 9.29 13.13
C LEU A 178 -10.78 8.71 13.98
N PRO A 179 -12.01 9.24 13.91
CA PRO A 179 -13.15 8.70 14.64
C PRO A 179 -13.58 7.38 14.02
N ILE A 180 -13.79 6.36 14.84
CA ILE A 180 -14.26 5.03 14.39
C ILE A 180 -15.69 4.82 14.90
N PRO A 181 -16.70 4.74 14.01
CA PRO A 181 -18.07 4.48 14.42
C PRO A 181 -18.21 3.07 14.99
N GLN A 182 -18.99 2.96 16.05
CA GLN A 182 -19.32 1.70 16.70
C GLN A 182 -20.72 1.26 16.30
N PHE A 183 -20.83 0.02 15.88
CA PHE A 183 -22.08 -0.65 15.56
C PHE A 183 -22.25 -1.92 16.39
N SER A 184 -23.38 -2.60 16.25
CA SER A 184 -23.60 -3.87 16.94
C SER A 184 -22.50 -4.90 16.60
N GLN A 185 -22.17 -5.76 17.55
CA GLN A 185 -21.16 -6.80 17.34
C GLN A 185 -21.53 -7.75 16.18
N ALA A 186 -22.84 -8.01 15.98
CA ALA A 186 -23.32 -8.82 14.88
C ALA A 186 -22.99 -8.18 13.52
N PHE A 187 -23.25 -6.87 13.35
CA PHE A 187 -22.94 -6.13 12.14
C PHE A 187 -21.44 -6.05 11.89
N GLN A 188 -20.65 -5.75 12.93
CA GLN A 188 -19.18 -5.72 12.78
C GLN A 188 -18.63 -7.09 12.34
N LYS A 189 -19.16 -8.19 12.89
CA LYS A 189 -18.78 -9.56 12.51
C LYS A 189 -19.13 -9.88 11.06
N GLU A 190 -20.30 -9.46 10.60
CA GLU A 190 -20.73 -9.66 9.21
C GLU A 190 -19.79 -8.96 8.24
N ILE A 191 -19.48 -7.69 8.47
CA ILE A 191 -18.53 -6.92 7.65
C ILE A 191 -17.13 -7.55 7.70
N ASP A 192 -16.65 -7.94 8.88
CA ASP A 192 -15.36 -8.59 9.03
C ASP A 192 -15.27 -9.88 8.20
N ASN A 193 -16.31 -10.73 8.25
CA ASN A 193 -16.38 -11.96 7.45
C ASN A 193 -16.34 -11.68 5.94
N LEU A 194 -17.03 -10.63 5.46
CA LEU A 194 -17.01 -10.23 4.05
C LEU A 194 -15.60 -9.78 3.63
N ILE A 195 -14.91 -9.03 4.47
CA ILE A 195 -13.53 -8.61 4.21
C ILE A 195 -12.58 -9.81 4.19
N GLN A 196 -12.69 -10.75 5.15
CA GLN A 196 -11.86 -11.96 5.16
C GLN A 196 -12.08 -12.78 3.87
N LYS A 197 -13.33 -12.95 3.44
CA LYS A 197 -13.65 -13.61 2.17
C LYS A 197 -13.02 -12.88 0.97
N SER A 198 -13.06 -11.54 0.96
CA SER A 198 -12.44 -10.72 -0.09
C SER A 198 -10.93 -10.92 -0.16
N ILE A 199 -10.25 -11.01 1.00
CA ILE A 199 -8.79 -11.28 1.06
C ILE A 199 -8.49 -12.66 0.50
N THR A 200 -9.21 -13.69 0.95
CA THR A 200 -9.03 -15.07 0.45
C THR A 200 -9.21 -15.13 -1.08
N LEU A 201 -10.22 -14.44 -1.62
CA LEU A 201 -10.44 -14.38 -3.07
C LEU A 201 -9.28 -13.67 -3.80
N ARG A 202 -8.74 -12.61 -3.24
CA ARG A 202 -7.56 -11.90 -3.80
C ARG A 202 -6.31 -12.78 -3.78
N GLU A 203 -6.06 -13.51 -2.69
CA GLU A 203 -4.95 -14.46 -2.58
C GLU A 203 -5.07 -15.58 -3.61
N ASN A 204 -6.27 -16.13 -3.78
CA ASN A 204 -6.55 -17.14 -4.78
C ASN A 204 -6.34 -16.61 -6.21
N ALA A 205 -6.81 -15.40 -6.50
CA ALA A 205 -6.60 -14.74 -7.79
C ALA A 205 -5.10 -14.51 -8.07
N PHE A 206 -4.35 -14.02 -7.09
CA PHE A 206 -2.91 -13.83 -7.20
C PHE A 206 -2.16 -15.13 -7.49
N ASN A 207 -2.49 -16.22 -6.77
CA ASN A 207 -1.89 -17.53 -6.98
C ASN A 207 -2.23 -18.09 -8.38
N LYS A 208 -3.47 -17.92 -8.83
CA LYS A 208 -3.91 -18.34 -10.17
C LYS A 208 -3.21 -17.58 -11.29
N LEU A 209 -3.00 -16.27 -11.14
CA LEU A 209 -2.22 -15.48 -12.11
C LEU A 209 -0.78 -15.98 -12.20
N LYS A 210 -0.12 -16.27 -11.07
CA LYS A 210 1.23 -16.85 -11.07
C LYS A 210 1.28 -18.24 -11.71
N GLU A 211 0.31 -19.09 -11.40
CA GLU A 211 0.20 -20.42 -12.02
C GLU A 211 0.06 -20.30 -13.54
N THR A 212 -0.81 -19.39 -14.03
CA THR A 212 -1.00 -19.14 -15.45
C THR A 212 0.28 -18.64 -16.13
N GLN A 213 0.99 -17.69 -15.51
CA GLN A 213 2.25 -17.20 -16.04
C GLN A 213 3.28 -18.32 -16.16
N ASN A 214 3.41 -19.17 -15.12
CA ASN A 214 4.33 -20.31 -15.15
C ASN A 214 3.97 -21.33 -16.24
N LEU A 215 2.68 -21.62 -16.44
CA LEU A 215 2.21 -22.51 -17.51
C LEU A 215 2.58 -21.97 -18.89
N ILE A 216 2.36 -20.68 -19.15
CA ILE A 216 2.73 -20.03 -20.41
C ILE A 216 4.24 -20.13 -20.63
N LEU A 217 5.05 -19.79 -19.63
CA LEU A 217 6.51 -19.87 -19.73
C LEU A 217 7.02 -21.29 -19.95
N SER A 218 6.39 -22.29 -19.33
CA SER A 218 6.75 -23.71 -19.52
C SER A 218 6.39 -24.20 -20.91
N GLU A 219 5.23 -23.81 -21.44
CA GLU A 219 4.77 -24.19 -22.79
C GLU A 219 5.64 -23.56 -23.88
N LEU A 220 6.01 -22.30 -23.70
CA LEU A 220 6.94 -21.62 -24.60
C LEU A 220 8.37 -22.13 -24.49
N SER A 221 8.67 -23.03 -23.52
CA SER A 221 10.03 -23.53 -23.24
C SER A 221 11.06 -22.41 -23.04
N VAL A 222 10.59 -21.23 -22.62
CA VAL A 222 11.44 -20.05 -22.44
C VAL A 222 12.22 -20.18 -21.14
N ASN A 223 13.52 -20.37 -21.25
CA ASN A 223 14.43 -20.31 -20.11
C ASN A 223 14.87 -18.85 -19.94
N ILE A 224 14.09 -18.09 -19.17
CA ILE A 224 14.41 -16.68 -18.90
C ILE A 224 15.61 -16.64 -17.97
N SER A 225 16.80 -16.53 -18.55
CA SER A 225 18.02 -16.33 -17.78
C SER A 225 18.17 -14.85 -17.44
N LYS A 226 18.09 -14.53 -16.15
CA LYS A 226 18.42 -13.16 -15.66
C LYS A 226 19.90 -12.90 -15.86
N ARG A 227 20.24 -12.22 -16.95
CA ARG A 227 21.62 -11.86 -17.26
C ARG A 227 21.88 -10.43 -16.80
N ASN A 228 22.83 -10.24 -15.89
CA ASN A 228 23.33 -8.91 -15.55
C ASN A 228 24.36 -8.38 -16.57
N PHE A 229 24.82 -9.23 -17.47
CA PHE A 229 25.72 -8.90 -18.58
C PHE A 229 25.53 -9.91 -19.70
N GLY A 230 25.83 -9.50 -20.91
CA GLY A 230 25.80 -10.35 -22.10
C GLY A 230 26.74 -9.85 -23.17
N LYS A 231 27.04 -10.69 -24.16
CA LYS A 231 27.72 -10.29 -25.40
C LYS A 231 26.64 -10.16 -26.47
N VAL A 232 26.65 -9.06 -27.19
CA VAL A 232 25.75 -8.80 -28.31
C VAL A 232 26.63 -8.63 -29.55
N SER A 233 26.31 -9.33 -30.63
CA SER A 233 27.00 -9.16 -31.88
C SER A 233 26.52 -7.89 -32.61
N ILE A 234 27.38 -7.33 -33.48
CA ILE A 234 26.97 -6.21 -34.35
C ILE A 234 25.81 -6.62 -35.25
N SER A 235 25.77 -7.88 -35.68
CA SER A 235 24.64 -8.41 -36.47
C SER A 235 23.34 -8.38 -35.70
N ASP A 236 23.33 -8.74 -34.40
CA ASP A 236 22.13 -8.68 -33.58
C ASP A 236 21.62 -7.25 -33.41
N ILE A 237 22.54 -6.27 -33.28
CA ILE A 237 22.19 -4.86 -33.21
C ILE A 237 21.55 -4.39 -34.53
N LEU A 238 22.17 -4.74 -35.65
CA LEU A 238 21.68 -4.31 -36.97
C LEU A 238 20.36 -4.96 -37.36
N GLN A 239 20.08 -6.18 -36.89
CA GLN A 239 18.84 -6.90 -37.10
C GLN A 239 17.74 -6.51 -36.12
N SER A 240 18.10 -5.89 -34.99
CA SER A 240 17.11 -5.44 -34.01
C SER A 240 16.24 -4.31 -34.57
N HIS A 241 14.98 -4.27 -34.13
CA HIS A 241 14.08 -3.18 -34.48
C HIS A 241 14.69 -1.83 -34.08
N ASN A 242 14.87 -0.92 -35.04
CA ASN A 242 15.51 0.38 -34.88
C ASN A 242 17.03 0.38 -34.57
N SER A 243 17.74 -0.73 -34.83
CA SER A 243 19.22 -0.83 -34.61
C SER A 243 19.66 -0.29 -33.25
N ARG A 244 19.01 -0.75 -32.18
CA ARG A 244 19.20 -0.21 -30.83
C ARG A 244 20.51 -0.70 -30.21
N PHE A 245 21.24 0.25 -29.59
CA PHE A 245 22.50 0.00 -28.90
C PHE A 245 22.36 -0.15 -27.38
N GLU A 246 21.16 0.09 -26.80
CA GLU A 246 20.99 0.03 -25.36
C GLU A 246 21.11 -1.39 -24.83
N ALA A 247 22.01 -1.57 -23.85
CA ALA A 247 22.25 -2.88 -23.23
C ALA A 247 20.96 -3.53 -22.71
N ASN A 248 20.07 -2.75 -22.07
CA ASN A 248 18.81 -3.25 -21.54
C ASN A 248 17.89 -3.84 -22.61
N PHE A 249 17.96 -3.37 -23.84
CA PHE A 249 17.18 -3.93 -24.94
C PHE A 249 17.63 -5.35 -25.28
N HIS A 250 18.93 -5.59 -25.31
CA HIS A 250 19.52 -6.86 -25.77
C HIS A 250 19.66 -7.92 -24.68
N ILE A 251 19.68 -7.54 -23.40
CA ILE A 251 19.85 -8.44 -22.26
C ILE A 251 18.64 -8.51 -21.36
N SER A 252 17.53 -7.85 -21.74
CA SER A 252 16.28 -7.90 -20.98
C SER A 252 15.58 -9.25 -21.13
N GLU A 253 14.72 -9.57 -20.17
CA GLU A 253 13.85 -10.76 -20.26
C GLU A 253 12.95 -10.70 -21.52
N GLY A 254 12.55 -9.50 -21.97
CA GLY A 254 11.80 -9.31 -23.21
C GLY A 254 12.58 -9.69 -24.46
N ALA A 255 13.89 -9.37 -24.52
CA ALA A 255 14.75 -9.76 -25.65
C ALA A 255 14.94 -11.28 -25.74
N ASP A 256 14.95 -12.00 -24.60
CA ASP A 256 14.99 -13.46 -24.61
C ASP A 256 13.67 -14.05 -25.12
N ILE A 257 12.51 -13.45 -24.77
CA ILE A 257 11.20 -13.87 -25.27
C ILE A 257 11.09 -13.65 -26.79
N GLU A 258 11.50 -12.48 -27.32
CA GLU A 258 11.49 -12.18 -28.75
C GLU A 258 12.31 -13.17 -29.60
N ARG A 259 13.38 -13.76 -29.05
CA ARG A 259 14.18 -14.76 -29.74
C ARG A 259 13.51 -16.12 -29.87
N TYR A 260 12.50 -16.40 -29.04
CA TYR A 260 11.76 -17.67 -29.05
C TYR A 260 10.43 -17.58 -29.83
N LEU A 261 9.93 -16.38 -30.08
CA LEU A 261 8.75 -16.12 -30.94
C LEU A 261 9.14 -15.96 -32.41
#